data_cebc525c0f6166395a65795772201525
#
_entry.id   cebc525c0f6166395a65795772201525
#
_cell.length_a   1.000
_cell.length_b   1.000
_cell.length_c   1.000
_cell.angle_alpha   90.00
_cell.angle_beta   90.00
_cell.angle_gamma   90.00
#
_symmetry.space_group_name_H-M   'P 1'
#
loop_
_entity.id
_entity.type
_entity.pdbx_description
1 polymer ?
#
loop_
_entity_poly.entity_id
_entity_poly.type
_entity_poly.pdbx_seq_one_letter_code
_entity_poly.pdbx_strand_id
1 'polypeptide(L)'
;MIPGSAVWSPWRPRDCFHAAGWSLALIAGSSVGLQAQAPSLPTIARLHYDGGGDWYANPSSLPNLLAAVSDWTELRVLDRPTEVRPLDPDLGDYPYLYMTGHGNVRFSDAELDRLRRYLDGGGFLHIDDNYGMDSSARREVSRLFPDRDLVEVPLDHPIYRIVFPFPDGLPKVHEHDGLPARGFGIFIDGRLALFYSFQSDLGDGWEDASVHGDPDAIRNAALEMGVNLFVYAISSSSAG
;
A
#
# COMPACT_ATOMS: atom_id res chain seq x y z
N MET A 1 -66.15 -36.95 -66.77
CA MET A 1 -65.66 -38.19 -67.45
C MET A 1 -64.63 -38.80 -66.48
N ILE A 2 -64.97 -39.98 -65.98
CA ILE A 2 -64.29 -40.99 -65.23
C ILE A 2 -63.44 -41.78 -66.25
N PRO A 3 -62.43 -42.57 -65.95
CA PRO A 3 -61.95 -43.20 -64.71
C PRO A 3 -60.40 -43.38 -64.66
N GLY A 4 -59.97 -44.08 -63.61
CA GLY A 4 -58.77 -44.83 -63.69
C GLY A 4 -58.15 -45.25 -62.35
N SER A 5 -58.72 -46.32 -61.81
CA SER A 5 -58.22 -47.11 -60.68
C SER A 5 -57.03 -48.00 -61.05
N ALA A 6 -56.10 -48.23 -60.12
CA ALA A 6 -55.38 -49.54 -59.96
C ALA A 6 -54.48 -49.40 -58.69
N VAL A 7 -54.75 -50.00 -57.62
CA VAL A 7 -54.65 -51.38 -57.12
C VAL A 7 -53.18 -51.81 -56.81
N TRP A 8 -52.89 -51.89 -55.52
CA TRP A 8 -52.23 -52.92 -54.70
C TRP A 8 -50.88 -53.54 -55.09
N SER A 9 -49.90 -53.45 -54.18
CA SER A 9 -49.43 -54.65 -53.45
C SER A 9 -48.38 -54.30 -52.35
N PRO A 10 -48.37 -55.03 -51.24
CA PRO A 10 -47.58 -54.74 -50.07
C PRO A 10 -46.24 -55.49 -50.04
N TRP A 11 -45.22 -54.88 -49.52
CA TRP A 11 -44.05 -55.62 -49.10
C TRP A 11 -43.78 -55.36 -47.65
N ARG A 12 -43.70 -56.41 -46.87
CA ARG A 12 -43.37 -56.44 -45.43
C ARG A 12 -41.86 -56.57 -45.20
N PRO A 13 -41.44 -56.52 -43.96
CA PRO A 13 -40.24 -55.79 -43.54
C PRO A 13 -39.07 -56.74 -43.32
N ARG A 14 -37.89 -56.17 -43.26
CA ARG A 14 -36.73 -56.79 -42.63
C ARG A 14 -36.17 -55.90 -41.57
N ASP A 15 -36.27 -56.38 -40.33
CA ASP A 15 -35.69 -55.88 -39.13
C ASP A 15 -34.16 -55.75 -39.28
N CYS A 16 -33.63 -54.56 -38.99
CA CYS A 16 -32.24 -54.38 -38.57
C CYS A 16 -32.21 -53.42 -37.39
N PHE A 17 -32.22 -54.00 -36.21
CA PHE A 17 -31.89 -53.28 -34.97
C PHE A 17 -30.43 -52.89 -35.04
N HIS A 18 -30.13 -51.58 -35.19
CA HIS A 18 -28.84 -51.02 -34.84
C HIS A 18 -29.06 -50.22 -33.57
N ALA A 19 -28.63 -50.79 -32.45
CA ALA A 19 -28.54 -50.12 -31.17
C ALA A 19 -27.42 -49.12 -31.28
N ALA A 20 -27.77 -47.84 -31.44
CA ALA A 20 -26.84 -46.74 -31.27
C ALA A 20 -26.68 -46.46 -29.76
N GLY A 21 -25.58 -46.97 -29.21
CA GLY A 21 -25.19 -46.68 -27.85
C GLY A 21 -24.79 -45.20 -27.72
N TRP A 22 -25.58 -44.42 -27.03
CA TRP A 22 -25.23 -43.07 -26.62
C TRP A 22 -24.34 -43.16 -25.38
N SER A 23 -23.02 -43.01 -25.59
CA SER A 23 -22.08 -42.83 -24.48
C SER A 23 -22.24 -41.41 -23.92
N LEU A 24 -22.89 -41.27 -22.78
CA LEU A 24 -22.83 -40.04 -21.99
C LEU A 24 -21.42 -39.90 -21.43
N ALA A 25 -20.62 -39.03 -22.03
CA ALA A 25 -19.37 -38.56 -21.41
C ALA A 25 -19.74 -37.62 -20.26
N LEU A 26 -19.62 -38.10 -19.03
CA LEU A 26 -19.63 -37.29 -17.83
C LEU A 26 -18.39 -36.41 -17.84
N ILE A 27 -18.51 -35.15 -18.25
CA ILE A 27 -17.48 -34.13 -18.02
C ILE A 27 -17.55 -33.79 -16.54
N ALA A 28 -16.64 -34.39 -15.75
CA ALA A 28 -16.39 -33.97 -14.40
C ALA A 28 -15.72 -32.57 -14.46
N GLY A 29 -16.52 -31.52 -14.38
CA GLY A 29 -16.05 -30.15 -14.22
C GLY A 29 -15.38 -30.05 -12.87
N SER A 30 -14.03 -30.04 -12.85
CA SER A 30 -13.27 -29.66 -11.66
C SER A 30 -13.52 -28.17 -11.42
N SER A 31 -14.45 -27.85 -10.53
CA SER A 31 -14.56 -26.50 -9.97
C SER A 31 -13.29 -26.23 -9.15
N VAL A 32 -12.34 -25.54 -9.75
CA VAL A 32 -11.25 -24.90 -9.00
C VAL A 32 -11.94 -23.84 -8.14
N GLY A 33 -12.20 -24.18 -6.90
CA GLY A 33 -12.70 -23.23 -5.91
C GLY A 33 -11.64 -22.14 -5.76
N LEU A 34 -11.95 -20.93 -6.23
CA LEU A 34 -11.21 -19.74 -5.86
C LEU A 34 -11.40 -19.59 -4.34
N GLN A 35 -10.46 -20.11 -3.56
CA GLN A 35 -10.40 -19.79 -2.14
C GLN A 35 -10.01 -18.30 -2.07
N ALA A 36 -10.99 -17.44 -1.78
CA ALA A 36 -10.72 -16.10 -1.37
C ALA A 36 -9.84 -16.20 -0.10
N GLN A 37 -8.56 -15.85 -0.22
CA GLN A 37 -7.70 -15.68 0.94
C GLN A 37 -8.36 -14.64 1.85
N ALA A 38 -8.48 -14.97 3.13
CA ALA A 38 -8.92 -13.98 4.10
C ALA A 38 -7.97 -12.77 4.00
N PRO A 39 -8.50 -11.54 3.99
CA PRO A 39 -7.66 -10.36 3.89
C PRO A 39 -6.59 -10.42 4.99
N SER A 40 -5.33 -10.32 4.59
CA SER A 40 -4.22 -10.21 5.53
C SER A 40 -4.40 -8.94 6.37
N LEU A 41 -4.09 -9.01 7.67
CA LEU A 41 -4.12 -7.82 8.50
C LEU A 41 -3.10 -6.79 7.94
N PRO A 42 -3.45 -5.50 7.90
CA PRO A 42 -2.55 -4.47 7.41
C PRO A 42 -1.32 -4.34 8.30
N THR A 43 -0.20 -3.97 7.71
CA THR A 43 1.05 -3.64 8.39
C THR A 43 1.78 -2.53 7.63
N ILE A 44 2.92 -2.10 8.17
CA ILE A 44 3.82 -1.16 7.53
C ILE A 44 4.95 -1.95 6.84
N ALA A 45 5.23 -1.62 5.59
CA ALA A 45 6.40 -2.16 4.90
C ALA A 45 7.52 -1.11 4.86
N ARG A 46 8.67 -1.42 5.44
CA ARG A 46 9.88 -0.61 5.35
C ARG A 46 10.48 -0.75 3.96
N LEU A 47 10.65 0.35 3.27
CA LEU A 47 11.17 0.37 1.91
C LEU A 47 12.70 0.33 1.91
N HIS A 48 13.28 -0.76 1.44
CA HIS A 48 14.70 -0.90 1.21
C HIS A 48 15.07 -0.22 -0.12
N TYR A 49 15.86 0.83 -0.06
CA TYR A 49 16.36 1.59 -1.21
C TYR A 49 17.87 1.46 -1.35
N ASP A 50 18.39 1.74 -2.54
CA ASP A 50 19.82 1.82 -2.81
C ASP A 50 20.33 3.27 -2.67
N GLY A 51 21.63 3.47 -2.77
CA GLY A 51 22.27 4.79 -2.74
C GLY A 51 23.22 5.01 -1.57
N GLY A 52 23.23 4.10 -0.61
CA GLY A 52 24.15 4.13 0.54
C GLY A 52 23.60 4.85 1.77
N GLY A 53 22.33 5.26 1.77
CA GLY A 53 21.64 5.67 3.00
C GLY A 53 21.23 4.45 3.84
N ASP A 54 21.01 4.69 5.11
CA ASP A 54 20.68 3.66 6.10
C ASP A 54 19.18 3.42 6.22
N TRP A 55 18.56 2.92 5.17
CA TRP A 55 17.12 2.59 5.09
C TRP A 55 16.61 1.76 6.28
N TYR A 56 17.50 1.11 7.01
CA TYR A 56 17.25 0.28 8.20
C TYR A 56 17.33 1.06 9.53
N ALA A 57 17.51 2.37 9.49
CA ALA A 57 17.52 3.20 10.69
C ALA A 57 16.24 3.01 11.53
N ASN A 58 16.34 3.32 12.83
CA ASN A 58 15.23 3.30 13.77
C ASN A 58 14.55 1.92 13.89
N PRO A 59 15.26 0.88 14.34
CA PRO A 59 14.77 -0.50 14.30
C PRO A 59 13.54 -0.77 15.17
N SER A 60 13.36 -0.05 16.32
CA SER A 60 12.20 -0.21 17.18
C SER A 60 11.01 0.67 16.80
N SER A 61 11.19 1.63 15.89
CA SER A 61 10.18 2.64 15.52
C SER A 61 8.88 2.03 15.01
N LEU A 62 8.95 1.18 13.98
CA LEU A 62 7.75 0.61 13.37
C LEU A 62 7.01 -0.41 14.26
N PRO A 63 7.69 -1.30 15.02
CA PRO A 63 7.02 -2.11 16.04
C PRO A 63 6.26 -1.27 17.06
N ASN A 64 6.86 -0.19 17.57
CA ASN A 64 6.21 0.71 18.53
C ASN A 64 5.02 1.46 17.91
N LEU A 65 5.15 1.91 16.66
CA LEU A 65 4.03 2.54 15.96
C LEU A 65 2.87 1.56 15.74
N LEU A 66 3.14 0.31 15.33
CA LEU A 66 2.09 -0.70 15.16
C LEU A 66 1.41 -1.05 16.49
N ALA A 67 2.16 -1.08 17.60
CA ALA A 67 1.59 -1.22 18.94
C ALA A 67 0.68 -0.03 19.29
N ALA A 68 1.11 1.21 19.03
CA ALA A 68 0.29 2.40 19.26
C ALA A 68 -0.99 2.40 18.39
N VAL A 69 -0.92 1.98 17.12
CA VAL A 69 -2.10 1.82 16.27
C VAL A 69 -3.08 0.82 16.88
N SER A 70 -2.59 -0.34 17.34
CA SER A 70 -3.42 -1.37 17.96
C SER A 70 -4.05 -0.92 19.28
N ASP A 71 -3.29 -0.16 20.09
CA ASP A 71 -3.72 0.24 21.44
C ASP A 71 -4.65 1.47 21.40
N TRP A 72 -4.47 2.38 20.44
CA TRP A 72 -5.19 3.66 20.39
C TRP A 72 -6.31 3.71 19.34
N THR A 73 -6.48 2.63 18.59
CA THR A 73 -7.57 2.50 17.61
C THR A 73 -8.25 1.14 17.73
N GLU A 74 -9.38 0.96 17.05
CA GLU A 74 -10.03 -0.36 16.94
C GLU A 74 -9.48 -1.21 15.77
N LEU A 75 -8.40 -0.77 15.13
CA LEU A 75 -7.83 -1.46 13.99
C LEU A 75 -7.05 -2.70 14.42
N ARG A 76 -7.28 -3.79 13.71
CA ARG A 76 -6.47 -5.00 13.84
C ARG A 76 -5.34 -4.92 12.83
N VAL A 77 -4.11 -4.92 13.32
CA VAL A 77 -2.88 -4.86 12.53
C VAL A 77 -1.96 -6.02 12.87
N LEU A 78 -0.99 -6.30 12.00
CA LEU A 78 0.11 -7.20 12.37
C LEU A 78 1.00 -6.50 13.41
N ASP A 79 1.57 -7.26 14.32
CA ASP A 79 2.42 -6.78 15.40
C ASP A 79 3.86 -6.46 14.98
N ARG A 80 4.19 -6.70 13.72
CA ARG A 80 5.52 -6.47 13.17
C ARG A 80 5.47 -5.87 11.77
N PRO A 81 6.41 -4.97 11.43
CA PRO A 81 6.60 -4.50 10.08
C PRO A 81 7.19 -5.61 9.20
N THR A 82 7.16 -5.37 7.89
CA THR A 82 7.92 -6.15 6.91
C THR A 82 8.95 -5.27 6.21
N GLU A 83 9.84 -5.87 5.45
CA GLU A 83 10.79 -5.17 4.57
C GLU A 83 10.48 -5.54 3.13
N VAL A 84 10.49 -4.55 2.24
CA VAL A 84 10.25 -4.75 0.81
C VAL A 84 11.22 -3.92 -0.02
N ARG A 85 11.55 -4.43 -1.19
CA ARG A 85 12.21 -3.65 -2.26
C ARG A 85 11.16 -3.18 -3.27
N PRO A 86 11.43 -2.09 -4.01
CA PRO A 86 10.47 -1.60 -5.00
C PRO A 86 10.05 -2.63 -6.06
N LEU A 87 10.95 -3.58 -6.39
CA LEU A 87 10.66 -4.61 -7.41
C LEU A 87 10.10 -5.92 -6.86
N ASP A 88 9.90 -6.03 -5.55
CA ASP A 88 9.32 -7.23 -4.97
C ASP A 88 7.88 -7.44 -5.47
N PRO A 89 7.50 -8.69 -5.77
CA PRO A 89 6.20 -8.98 -6.36
C PRO A 89 5.03 -8.60 -5.45
N ASP A 90 5.21 -8.69 -4.15
CA ASP A 90 4.25 -8.44 -3.09
C ASP A 90 4.18 -6.98 -2.61
N LEU A 91 4.94 -6.05 -3.23
CA LEU A 91 4.90 -4.62 -2.91
C LEU A 91 3.48 -4.06 -2.82
N GLY A 92 2.58 -4.54 -3.68
CA GLY A 92 1.19 -4.10 -3.75
C GLY A 92 0.31 -4.59 -2.59
N ASP A 93 0.79 -5.55 -1.79
CA ASP A 93 0.03 -6.11 -0.67
C ASP A 93 0.07 -5.20 0.57
N TYR A 94 0.96 -4.21 0.56
CA TYR A 94 1.18 -3.30 1.69
C TYR A 94 0.58 -1.93 1.39
N PRO A 95 -0.44 -1.49 2.12
CA PRO A 95 -1.07 -0.19 1.90
C PRO A 95 -0.19 1.00 2.31
N TYR A 96 0.81 0.77 3.18
CA TYR A 96 1.70 1.78 3.73
C TYR A 96 3.17 1.37 3.56
N LEU A 97 3.90 2.10 2.72
CA LEU A 97 5.35 2.04 2.63
C LEU A 97 5.98 3.15 3.47
N TYR A 98 6.97 2.79 4.27
CA TYR A 98 7.77 3.71 5.07
C TYR A 98 9.21 3.75 4.60
N MET A 99 9.71 4.93 4.29
CA MET A 99 11.08 5.18 3.87
C MET A 99 11.73 6.18 4.81
N THR A 100 12.83 5.81 5.43
CA THR A 100 13.58 6.65 6.36
C THR A 100 15.09 6.44 6.18
N GLY A 101 15.90 7.23 6.84
CA GLY A 101 17.33 7.08 6.97
C GLY A 101 18.09 8.38 6.83
N HIS A 102 19.41 8.25 6.86
CA HIS A 102 20.36 9.32 6.61
C HIS A 102 21.03 9.11 5.25
N GLY A 103 21.47 10.22 4.64
CA GLY A 103 22.32 10.14 3.45
C GLY A 103 21.57 9.99 2.13
N ASN A 104 22.16 9.22 1.21
CA ASN A 104 21.71 9.25 -0.16
C ASN A 104 20.71 8.13 -0.49
N VAL A 105 19.59 8.52 -1.09
CA VAL A 105 18.58 7.62 -1.66
C VAL A 105 18.77 7.56 -3.17
N ARG A 106 18.65 6.40 -3.76
CA ARG A 106 18.68 6.22 -5.22
C ARG A 106 17.78 5.06 -5.66
N PHE A 107 16.97 5.33 -6.67
CA PHE A 107 16.18 4.32 -7.38
C PHE A 107 16.63 4.19 -8.82
N SER A 108 16.58 2.98 -9.37
CA SER A 108 16.64 2.74 -10.81
C SER A 108 15.33 3.19 -11.47
N ASP A 109 15.34 3.35 -12.80
CA ASP A 109 14.13 3.74 -13.54
C ASP A 109 13.02 2.67 -13.40
N ALA A 110 13.38 1.38 -13.37
CA ALA A 110 12.42 0.29 -13.17
C ALA A 110 11.76 0.33 -11.77
N GLU A 111 12.52 0.70 -10.73
CA GLU A 111 12.00 0.89 -9.38
C GLU A 111 11.07 2.09 -9.29
N LEU A 112 11.44 3.21 -9.93
CA LEU A 112 10.57 4.39 -10.02
C LEU A 112 9.25 4.06 -10.73
N ASP A 113 9.30 3.35 -11.86
CA ASP A 113 8.11 2.91 -12.57
C ASP A 113 7.21 2.00 -11.72
N ARG A 114 7.82 1.12 -10.92
CA ARG A 114 7.07 0.23 -10.02
C ARG A 114 6.44 0.99 -8.86
N LEU A 115 7.18 1.91 -8.23
CA LEU A 115 6.68 2.77 -7.17
C LEU A 115 5.56 3.70 -7.67
N ARG A 116 5.70 4.26 -8.89
CA ARG A 116 4.64 5.08 -9.49
C ARG A 116 3.35 4.28 -9.65
N ARG A 117 3.41 3.07 -10.24
CA ARG A 117 2.23 2.20 -10.36
C ARG A 117 1.62 1.81 -9.00
N TYR A 118 2.45 1.60 -7.99
CA TYR A 118 1.99 1.33 -6.63
C TYR A 118 1.19 2.52 -6.08
N LEU A 119 1.69 3.73 -6.22
CA LEU A 119 1.04 4.96 -5.74
C LEU A 119 -0.21 5.30 -6.56
N ASP A 120 -0.18 5.14 -7.89
CA ASP A 120 -1.34 5.29 -8.77
C ASP A 120 -2.45 4.27 -8.44
N GLY A 121 -2.07 3.07 -8.02
CA GLY A 121 -2.96 1.98 -7.61
C GLY A 121 -3.55 2.10 -6.20
N GLY A 122 -3.35 3.21 -5.49
CA GLY A 122 -3.92 3.43 -4.16
C GLY A 122 -2.93 3.27 -3.00
N GLY A 123 -1.69 2.87 -3.24
CA GLY A 123 -0.65 2.78 -2.22
C GLY A 123 -0.28 4.14 -1.62
N PHE A 124 0.32 4.13 -0.45
CA PHE A 124 0.79 5.32 0.26
C PHE A 124 2.27 5.18 0.63
N LEU A 125 3.08 6.20 0.31
CA LEU A 125 4.49 6.27 0.69
C LEU A 125 4.71 7.41 1.68
N HIS A 126 5.20 7.09 2.87
CA HIS A 126 5.72 8.05 3.82
C HIS A 126 7.25 8.08 3.73
N ILE A 127 7.79 9.26 3.49
CA ILE A 127 9.22 9.55 3.55
C ILE A 127 9.47 10.34 4.83
N ASP A 128 10.32 9.83 5.71
CA ASP A 128 10.68 10.46 6.97
C ASP A 128 12.17 10.81 6.96
N ASP A 129 12.49 12.11 6.97
CA ASP A 129 13.86 12.59 6.91
C ASP A 129 14.47 12.57 8.31
N ASN A 130 15.36 11.63 8.54
CA ASN A 130 16.17 11.53 9.75
C ASN A 130 17.40 12.45 9.71
N TYR A 131 17.29 13.58 9.04
CA TYR A 131 18.34 14.56 8.80
C TYR A 131 19.42 14.12 7.80
N GLY A 132 19.53 14.89 6.73
CA GLY A 132 20.53 14.70 5.68
C GLY A 132 20.08 13.87 4.48
N MET A 133 18.82 13.43 4.43
CA MET A 133 18.24 12.76 3.28
C MET A 133 17.54 13.74 2.31
N ASP A 134 17.17 14.95 2.75
CA ASP A 134 16.29 15.88 2.02
C ASP A 134 16.64 16.06 0.54
N SER A 135 17.90 16.39 0.24
CA SER A 135 18.29 16.65 -1.16
C SER A 135 18.12 15.43 -2.07
N SER A 136 18.42 14.24 -1.56
CA SER A 136 18.30 13.00 -2.30
C SER A 136 16.82 12.54 -2.39
N ALA A 137 16.06 12.68 -1.33
CA ALA A 137 14.63 12.37 -1.31
C ALA A 137 13.87 13.23 -2.32
N ARG A 138 14.07 14.56 -2.30
CA ARG A 138 13.44 15.49 -3.27
C ARG A 138 13.85 15.18 -4.71
N ARG A 139 15.11 14.83 -4.96
CA ARG A 139 15.57 14.42 -6.28
C ARG A 139 14.82 13.17 -6.76
N GLU A 140 14.72 12.15 -5.91
CA GLU A 140 14.03 10.91 -6.30
C GLU A 140 12.50 11.12 -6.44
N VAL A 141 11.87 11.94 -5.59
CA VAL A 141 10.46 12.33 -5.76
C VAL A 141 10.24 13.07 -7.08
N SER A 142 11.13 13.99 -7.46
CA SER A 142 11.05 14.69 -8.76
C SER A 142 11.24 13.75 -9.94
N ARG A 143 12.07 12.69 -9.82
CA ARG A 143 12.20 11.64 -10.82
C ARG A 143 10.97 10.73 -10.88
N LEU A 144 10.40 10.43 -9.71
CA LEU A 144 9.19 9.61 -9.59
C LEU A 144 7.98 10.32 -10.21
N PHE A 145 7.86 11.64 -10.02
CA PHE A 145 6.77 12.49 -10.50
C PHE A 145 7.30 13.73 -11.23
N PRO A 146 7.82 13.59 -12.46
CA PRO A 146 8.37 14.73 -13.21
C PRO A 146 7.29 15.73 -13.65
N ASP A 147 6.03 15.35 -13.59
CA ASP A 147 4.85 16.09 -13.97
C ASP A 147 4.09 16.69 -12.79
N ARG A 148 4.59 16.53 -11.55
CA ARG A 148 3.94 17.00 -10.32
C ARG A 148 4.94 17.64 -9.37
N ASP A 149 4.51 18.66 -8.67
CA ASP A 149 5.32 19.31 -7.64
C ASP A 149 5.08 18.67 -6.27
N LEU A 150 6.15 18.55 -5.48
CA LEU A 150 6.06 18.25 -4.06
C LEU A 150 5.61 19.52 -3.34
N VAL A 151 4.36 19.56 -2.90
CA VAL A 151 3.71 20.74 -2.30
C VAL A 151 3.52 20.59 -0.81
N GLU A 152 3.51 21.70 -0.06
CA GLU A 152 3.18 21.66 1.37
C GLU A 152 1.73 21.21 1.56
N VAL A 153 1.51 20.23 2.46
CA VAL A 153 0.18 19.70 2.75
C VAL A 153 -0.58 20.69 3.64
N PRO A 154 -1.77 21.14 3.21
CA PRO A 154 -2.55 22.12 3.98
C PRO A 154 -2.88 21.62 5.39
N LEU A 155 -2.84 22.51 6.39
CA LEU A 155 -3.11 22.15 7.79
C LEU A 155 -4.51 21.63 8.04
N ASP A 156 -5.46 21.95 7.16
CA ASP A 156 -6.81 21.42 7.21
C ASP A 156 -6.97 20.03 6.53
N HIS A 157 -5.88 19.47 6.00
CA HIS A 157 -5.91 18.13 5.41
C HIS A 157 -6.24 17.05 6.46
N PRO A 158 -7.03 16.01 6.12
CA PRO A 158 -7.40 14.93 7.04
C PRO A 158 -6.23 14.28 7.76
N ILE A 159 -5.05 14.20 7.17
CA ILE A 159 -3.85 13.57 7.76
C ILE A 159 -3.46 14.19 9.09
N TYR A 160 -3.77 15.48 9.32
CA TYR A 160 -3.47 16.19 10.56
C TYR A 160 -4.59 16.11 11.61
N ARG A 161 -5.65 15.31 11.39
CA ARG A 161 -6.79 15.26 12.32
C ARG A 161 -7.66 13.99 12.24
N ILE A 162 -7.25 13.00 11.50
CA ILE A 162 -8.09 11.81 11.25
C ILE A 162 -8.37 11.01 12.53
N VAL A 163 -7.42 10.98 13.47
CA VAL A 163 -7.55 10.38 14.81
C VAL A 163 -7.19 11.42 15.86
N PHE A 164 -5.99 12.00 15.78
CA PHE A 164 -5.46 12.98 16.70
C PHE A 164 -5.32 14.35 16.03
N PRO A 165 -5.65 15.47 16.73
CA PRO A 165 -5.59 16.80 16.13
C PRO A 165 -4.17 17.38 16.15
N PHE A 166 -3.71 17.82 14.99
CA PHE A 166 -2.45 18.55 14.79
C PHE A 166 -2.73 19.88 14.06
N PRO A 167 -3.33 20.86 14.73
CA PRO A 167 -3.72 22.13 14.09
C PRO A 167 -2.54 22.96 13.60
N ASP A 168 -1.36 22.75 14.18
CA ASP A 168 -0.12 23.45 13.84
C ASP A 168 0.79 22.63 12.89
N GLY A 169 0.32 21.46 12.43
CA GLY A 169 1.07 20.56 11.56
C GLY A 169 1.92 19.53 12.30
N LEU A 170 3.00 19.09 11.68
CA LEU A 170 3.86 18.04 12.23
C LEU A 170 4.48 18.43 13.57
N PRO A 171 4.55 17.49 14.53
CA PRO A 171 5.39 17.66 15.71
C PRO A 171 6.86 17.65 15.29
N LYS A 172 7.69 18.36 16.02
CA LYS A 172 9.14 18.35 15.86
C LYS A 172 9.76 17.55 17.00
N VAL A 173 10.46 16.47 16.66
CA VAL A 173 11.13 15.60 17.63
C VAL A 173 12.51 16.13 17.96
N HIS A 174 13.36 16.32 16.95
CA HIS A 174 14.72 16.82 17.12
C HIS A 174 14.96 18.13 16.39
N GLU A 175 15.88 18.93 16.91
CA GLU A 175 16.35 20.16 16.29
C GLU A 175 17.68 19.92 15.56
N HIS A 176 17.72 20.28 14.28
CA HIS A 176 18.95 20.19 13.47
C HIS A 176 19.35 21.57 12.93
N ASP A 177 18.60 22.11 11.99
CA ASP A 177 18.95 23.35 11.26
C ASP A 177 18.12 24.57 11.74
N GLY A 178 17.34 24.44 12.82
CA GLY A 178 16.42 25.47 13.26
C GLY A 178 15.25 25.73 12.31
N LEU A 179 15.01 24.83 11.37
CA LEU A 179 13.88 24.89 10.46
C LEU A 179 12.64 24.23 11.08
N PRO A 180 11.43 24.75 10.82
CA PRO A 180 10.21 24.13 11.32
C PRO A 180 9.95 22.80 10.65
N ALA A 181 9.32 21.87 11.39
CA ALA A 181 8.78 20.65 10.82
C ALA A 181 7.65 20.98 9.82
N ARG A 182 7.68 20.37 8.64
CA ARG A 182 6.69 20.58 7.57
C ARG A 182 6.34 19.28 6.87
N GLY A 183 5.06 19.09 6.60
CA GLY A 183 4.59 18.01 5.75
C GLY A 183 4.47 18.44 4.30
N PHE A 184 5.16 17.73 3.40
CA PHE A 184 5.01 17.90 1.97
C PHE A 184 4.34 16.68 1.36
N GLY A 185 3.71 16.82 0.18
CA GLY A 185 3.06 15.69 -0.44
C GLY A 185 2.93 15.75 -1.95
N ILE A 186 2.69 14.59 -2.53
CA ILE A 186 2.22 14.42 -3.91
C ILE A 186 0.77 13.97 -3.88
N PHE A 187 -0.07 14.68 -4.61
CA PHE A 187 -1.49 14.36 -4.74
C PHE A 187 -1.77 13.68 -6.08
N ILE A 188 -2.52 12.58 -6.06
CA ILE A 188 -3.00 11.84 -7.23
C ILE A 188 -4.53 11.81 -7.14
N ASP A 189 -5.21 12.41 -8.09
CA ASP A 189 -6.67 12.51 -8.15
C ASP A 189 -7.32 13.00 -6.84
N GLY A 190 -6.66 13.97 -6.18
CA GLY A 190 -7.09 14.55 -4.91
C GLY A 190 -6.71 13.75 -3.66
N ARG A 191 -6.16 12.54 -3.80
CA ARG A 191 -5.63 11.72 -2.71
C ARG A 191 -4.16 12.05 -2.46
N LEU A 192 -3.77 12.24 -1.21
CA LEU A 192 -2.36 12.34 -0.81
C LEU A 192 -1.73 10.95 -0.92
N ALA A 193 -0.95 10.72 -1.97
CA ALA A 193 -0.32 9.43 -2.25
C ALA A 193 1.08 9.29 -1.66
N LEU A 194 1.81 10.41 -1.56
CA LEU A 194 3.12 10.47 -0.93
C LEU A 194 3.10 11.58 0.11
N PHE A 195 3.60 11.30 1.31
CA PHE A 195 3.80 12.27 2.37
C PHE A 195 5.27 12.29 2.77
N TYR A 196 5.84 13.48 2.90
CA TYR A 196 7.21 13.70 3.33
C TYR A 196 7.25 14.55 4.59
N SER A 197 7.68 13.96 5.71
CA SER A 197 7.86 14.63 7.00
C SER A 197 9.26 15.25 7.07
N PHE A 198 9.35 16.50 6.59
CA PHE A 198 10.60 17.25 6.57
C PHE A 198 10.90 17.86 7.94
N GLN A 199 12.11 17.66 8.47
CA GLN A 199 12.60 18.23 9.73
C GLN A 199 11.75 17.85 10.96
N SER A 200 11.09 16.70 10.92
CA SER A 200 10.21 16.22 12.01
C SER A 200 10.85 15.11 12.84
N ASP A 201 11.59 14.20 12.21
CA ASP A 201 12.21 13.02 12.81
C ASP A 201 11.19 12.12 13.52
N LEU A 202 10.05 11.86 12.85
CA LEU A 202 8.97 11.05 13.45
C LEU A 202 9.47 9.67 13.85
N GLY A 203 10.31 9.06 13.01
CA GLY A 203 10.87 7.73 13.26
C GLY A 203 11.67 7.64 14.54
N ASP A 204 12.44 8.67 14.87
CA ASP A 204 13.18 8.78 16.13
C ASP A 204 12.23 8.85 17.33
N GLY A 205 11.16 9.65 17.21
CA GLY A 205 10.14 9.75 18.23
C GLY A 205 9.34 8.46 18.45
N TRP A 206 9.34 7.55 17.49
CA TRP A 206 8.70 6.24 17.63
C TRP A 206 9.62 5.18 18.25
N GLU A 207 10.93 5.44 18.36
CA GLU A 207 11.89 4.52 18.95
C GLU A 207 11.60 4.26 20.44
N ASP A 208 12.24 3.23 21.00
CA ASP A 208 12.20 2.99 22.44
C ASP A 208 12.68 4.21 23.23
N ALA A 209 12.01 4.52 24.35
CA ALA A 209 12.32 5.70 25.16
C ALA A 209 13.79 5.82 25.57
N SER A 210 14.50 4.70 25.66
CA SER A 210 15.91 4.65 26.04
C SER A 210 16.89 4.99 24.92
N VAL A 211 16.42 5.08 23.65
CA VAL A 211 17.30 5.31 22.50
C VAL A 211 17.75 6.77 22.45
N HIS A 212 16.79 7.70 22.42
CA HIS A 212 17.08 9.14 22.32
C HIS A 212 16.87 9.86 23.66
N GLY A 213 16.12 9.28 24.58
CA GLY A 213 15.83 9.89 25.88
C GLY A 213 14.84 11.06 25.79
N ASP A 214 14.06 11.10 24.74
CA ASP A 214 13.08 12.14 24.51
C ASP A 214 11.98 12.16 25.59
N PRO A 215 11.47 13.36 25.94
CA PRO A 215 10.33 13.47 26.84
C PRO A 215 9.12 12.72 26.31
N ASP A 216 8.36 12.09 27.21
CA ASP A 216 7.13 11.33 26.86
C ASP A 216 6.16 12.15 26.00
N ALA A 217 6.03 13.46 26.26
CA ALA A 217 5.16 14.34 25.50
C ALA A 217 5.57 14.44 24.02
N ILE A 218 6.85 14.49 23.73
CA ILE A 218 7.39 14.54 22.35
C ILE A 218 7.17 13.18 21.66
N ARG A 219 7.52 12.08 22.36
CA ARG A 219 7.33 10.73 21.84
C ARG A 219 5.86 10.43 21.58
N ASN A 220 4.96 10.80 22.51
CA ASN A 220 3.52 10.62 22.32
C ASN A 220 3.02 11.40 21.10
N ALA A 221 3.41 12.67 20.94
CA ALA A 221 3.03 13.46 19.77
C ALA A 221 3.52 12.83 18.46
N ALA A 222 4.75 12.29 18.43
CA ALA A 222 5.25 11.57 17.26
C ALA A 222 4.43 10.31 16.95
N LEU A 223 4.14 9.49 17.96
CA LEU A 223 3.31 8.28 17.81
C LEU A 223 1.87 8.61 17.39
N GLU A 224 1.24 9.64 17.98
CA GLU A 224 -0.08 10.13 17.58
C GLU A 224 -0.12 10.55 16.10
N MET A 225 0.92 11.26 15.64
CA MET A 225 1.04 11.59 14.22
C MET A 225 1.25 10.36 13.36
N GLY A 226 2.05 9.40 13.82
CA GLY A 226 2.23 8.11 13.16
C GLY A 226 0.92 7.32 13.01
N VAL A 227 0.09 7.32 14.05
CA VAL A 227 -1.26 6.73 13.99
C VAL A 227 -2.13 7.42 12.94
N ASN A 228 -2.10 8.76 12.87
CA ASN A 228 -2.79 9.51 11.82
C ASN A 228 -2.33 9.07 10.42
N LEU A 229 -1.02 8.96 10.20
CA LEU A 229 -0.43 8.53 8.93
C LEU A 229 -0.91 7.12 8.55
N PHE A 230 -0.88 6.19 9.50
CA PHE A 230 -1.32 4.81 9.26
C PHE A 230 -2.81 4.73 8.92
N VAL A 231 -3.65 5.36 9.73
CA VAL A 231 -5.11 5.36 9.53
C VAL A 231 -5.46 6.03 8.20
N TYR A 232 -4.78 7.13 7.85
CA TYR A 232 -4.96 7.77 6.55
C TYR A 232 -4.59 6.82 5.40
N ALA A 233 -3.44 6.17 5.47
CA ALA A 233 -2.97 5.25 4.44
C ALA A 233 -3.98 4.14 4.14
N ILE A 234 -4.45 3.43 5.18
CA ILE A 234 -5.40 2.31 4.99
C ILE A 234 -6.79 2.76 4.56
N SER A 235 -7.27 3.94 5.01
CA SER A 235 -8.59 4.46 4.64
C SER A 235 -8.61 5.02 3.21
N SER A 236 -7.50 5.59 2.74
CA SER A 236 -7.39 6.15 1.41
C SER A 236 -7.10 5.12 0.32
N SER A 237 -6.50 3.97 0.66
CA SER A 237 -6.26 2.87 -0.28
C SER A 237 -7.53 2.06 -0.60
N SER A 238 -8.54 2.10 0.27
CA SER A 238 -9.80 1.36 0.08
C SER A 238 -10.82 2.09 -0.82
N ALA A 239 -10.51 3.29 -1.30
CA ALA A 239 -11.41 4.15 -2.08
C ALA A 239 -11.17 4.10 -3.60
N GLY A 240 -10.30 3.19 -4.08
CA GLY A 240 -9.93 3.03 -5.49
C GLY A 240 -10.66 1.89 -6.21
#